data_76532552b462ba5e17f3d21c7fdf322a
#
_entry.id   76532552b462ba5e17f3d21c7fdf322a
#
_cell.length_a   1.000
_cell.length_b   1.000
_cell.length_c   1.000
_cell.angle_alpha   90.00
_cell.angle_beta   90.00
_cell.angle_gamma   90.00
#
_symmetry.space_group_name_H-M   'P 1'
#
loop_
_entity.id
_entity.type
_entity.pdbx_description
1 polymer ?
#
loop_
_entity_poly.entity_id
_entity_poly.type
_entity_poly.pdbx_seq_one_letter_code
_entity_poly.pdbx_strand_id
1 'polypeptide(L)'
;MRLYLMRHGIAIDRSDPDCPAEAERFLTAKGVQRTRGCARGLRALRVKPTTLLTSPYVRAVQTGEIVCEVMGIDPKRLHTTDALKPEAKPGRLVEELNEIATGDVICFGHAPQLDDFIAHATRATSVYTELKKAGVACLDVEGFSPMHATLYWLLTSKVLRRLEN
;
A
#
# COMPACT_ATOMS: atom_id res chain seq x y z
N MET A 1 13.67 -8.66 5.22
CA MET A 1 13.18 -8.03 3.97
C MET A 1 12.30 -6.84 4.27
N ARG A 2 12.20 -5.86 3.35
CA ARG A 2 11.30 -4.71 3.53
C ARG A 2 9.94 -4.99 2.92
N LEU A 3 8.89 -4.73 3.70
CA LEU A 3 7.50 -4.76 3.27
C LEU A 3 6.93 -3.34 3.35
N TYR A 4 6.57 -2.78 2.21
CA TYR A 4 5.97 -1.45 2.11
C TYR A 4 4.45 -1.61 1.95
N LEU A 5 3.70 -0.96 2.83
CA LEU A 5 2.24 -0.96 2.83
C LEU A 5 1.77 0.45 2.47
N MET A 6 1.21 0.62 1.30
CA MET A 6 0.72 1.90 0.80
C MET A 6 -0.80 1.91 0.74
N ARG A 7 -1.44 2.82 1.47
CA ARG A 7 -2.87 3.07 1.32
C ARG A 7 -3.14 3.78 0.01
N HIS A 8 -4.21 3.39 -0.71
CA HIS A 8 -4.63 4.05 -1.95
C HIS A 8 -4.74 5.57 -1.82
N GLY A 9 -4.58 6.28 -2.93
CA GLY A 9 -4.71 7.73 -3.02
C GLY A 9 -6.12 8.25 -2.77
N ILE A 10 -6.33 9.57 -2.96
CA ILE A 10 -7.64 10.20 -2.79
C ILE A 10 -8.56 9.76 -3.93
N ALA A 11 -9.63 9.03 -3.59
CA ALA A 11 -10.67 8.59 -4.51
C ALA A 11 -11.89 9.51 -4.45
N ILE A 12 -12.75 9.44 -5.47
CA ILE A 12 -14.05 10.12 -5.51
C ILE A 12 -14.82 9.88 -4.21
N ASP A 13 -15.48 10.91 -3.69
CA ASP A 13 -16.23 10.81 -2.44
C ASP A 13 -17.49 9.96 -2.61
N ARG A 14 -17.88 9.24 -1.57
CA ARG A 14 -19.09 8.42 -1.58
C ARG A 14 -20.37 9.24 -1.70
N SER A 15 -20.34 10.50 -1.28
CA SER A 15 -21.46 11.44 -1.39
C SER A 15 -21.56 12.12 -2.76
N ASP A 16 -20.58 11.92 -3.64
CA ASP A 16 -20.59 12.48 -4.99
C ASP A 16 -21.68 11.79 -5.82
N PRO A 17 -22.57 12.56 -6.52
CA PRO A 17 -23.64 11.99 -7.35
C PRO A 17 -23.13 11.03 -8.44
N ASP A 18 -21.90 11.24 -8.92
CA ASP A 18 -21.27 10.40 -9.95
C ASP A 18 -20.40 9.27 -9.36
N CYS A 19 -20.51 9.04 -8.04
CA CYS A 19 -19.73 8.00 -7.38
C CYS A 19 -20.20 6.60 -7.82
N PRO A 20 -19.33 5.78 -8.43
CA PRO A 20 -19.69 4.40 -8.82
C PRO A 20 -19.72 3.47 -7.60
N ALA A 21 -19.98 2.18 -7.85
CA ALA A 21 -19.93 1.15 -6.82
C ALA A 21 -18.59 1.18 -6.04
N GLU A 22 -18.59 0.75 -4.78
CA GLU A 22 -17.44 0.89 -3.86
C GLU A 22 -16.12 0.34 -4.44
N ALA A 23 -16.16 -0.80 -5.14
CA ALA A 23 -14.98 -1.40 -5.76
C ALA A 23 -14.46 -0.60 -6.95
N GLU A 24 -15.33 0.15 -7.63
CA GLU A 24 -15.04 0.90 -8.87
C GLU A 24 -14.69 2.36 -8.62
N ARG A 25 -14.72 2.82 -7.37
CA ARG A 25 -14.33 4.18 -7.02
C ARG A 25 -12.90 4.45 -7.45
N PHE A 26 -12.74 5.44 -8.31
CA PHE A 26 -11.45 5.83 -8.92
C PHE A 26 -10.78 7.00 -8.20
N LEU A 27 -9.50 7.21 -8.46
CA LEU A 27 -8.75 8.34 -7.93
C LEU A 27 -9.21 9.65 -8.55
N THR A 28 -9.36 10.69 -7.74
CA THR A 28 -9.57 12.05 -8.24
C THR A 28 -8.29 12.59 -8.90
N ALA A 29 -8.40 13.66 -9.72
CA ALA A 29 -7.24 14.33 -10.30
C ALA A 29 -6.21 14.73 -9.21
N LYS A 30 -6.69 15.23 -8.06
CA LYS A 30 -5.86 15.55 -6.90
C LYS A 30 -5.22 14.28 -6.30
N GLY A 31 -5.96 13.16 -6.29
CA GLY A 31 -5.45 11.85 -5.86
C GLY A 31 -4.30 11.37 -6.73
N VAL A 32 -4.48 11.41 -8.05
CA VAL A 32 -3.44 11.07 -9.04
C VAL A 32 -2.19 11.92 -8.84
N GLN A 33 -2.35 13.25 -8.80
CA GLN A 33 -1.22 14.19 -8.63
C GLN A 33 -0.43 13.90 -7.33
N ARG A 34 -1.14 13.71 -6.20
CA ARG A 34 -0.51 13.45 -4.91
C ARG A 34 0.17 12.09 -4.86
N THR A 35 -0.44 11.06 -5.47
CA THR A 35 0.16 9.73 -5.57
C THR A 35 1.45 9.77 -6.39
N ARG A 36 1.50 10.51 -7.51
CA ARG A 36 2.74 10.72 -8.28
C ARG A 36 3.84 11.35 -7.42
N GLY A 37 3.53 12.38 -6.65
CA GLY A 37 4.50 12.99 -5.72
C GLY A 37 4.98 12.02 -4.64
N CYS A 38 4.08 11.17 -4.08
CA CYS A 38 4.46 10.15 -3.12
C CYS A 38 5.39 9.10 -3.75
N ALA A 39 5.11 8.67 -4.99
CA ALA A 39 5.94 7.74 -5.73
C ALA A 39 7.36 8.28 -5.99
N ARG A 40 7.48 9.58 -6.30
CA ARG A 40 8.80 10.25 -6.41
C ARG A 40 9.53 10.27 -5.07
N GLY A 41 8.81 10.51 -3.96
CA GLY A 41 9.37 10.39 -2.61
C GLY A 41 9.87 8.98 -2.30
N LEU A 42 9.13 7.93 -2.66
CA LEU A 42 9.60 6.55 -2.52
C LEU A 42 10.86 6.28 -3.36
N ARG A 43 10.95 6.83 -4.56
CA ARG A 43 12.16 6.75 -5.39
C ARG A 43 13.35 7.46 -4.74
N ALA A 44 13.14 8.63 -4.14
CA ALA A 44 14.18 9.35 -3.37
C ALA A 44 14.66 8.55 -2.16
N LEU A 45 13.77 7.80 -1.50
CA LEU A 45 14.11 6.85 -0.43
C LEU A 45 14.74 5.55 -0.94
N ARG A 46 14.99 5.43 -2.26
CA ARG A 46 15.57 4.25 -2.90
C ARG A 46 14.77 2.96 -2.66
N VAL A 47 13.47 3.06 -2.53
CA VAL A 47 12.56 1.91 -2.46
C VAL A 47 12.64 1.15 -3.79
N LYS A 48 12.93 -0.15 -3.77
CA LYS A 48 13.11 -1.00 -4.97
C LYS A 48 12.42 -2.35 -4.79
N PRO A 49 11.08 -2.41 -4.81
CA PRO A 49 10.37 -3.65 -4.60
C PRO A 49 10.57 -4.62 -5.76
N THR A 50 10.70 -5.89 -5.45
CA THR A 50 10.75 -6.99 -6.43
C THR A 50 9.37 -7.57 -6.68
N THR A 51 8.50 -7.55 -5.66
CA THR A 51 7.11 -8.04 -5.72
C THR A 51 6.15 -6.87 -5.47
N LEU A 52 5.12 -6.75 -6.32
CA LEU A 52 4.12 -5.69 -6.22
C LEU A 52 2.72 -6.31 -6.19
N LEU A 53 1.99 -6.04 -5.12
CA LEU A 53 0.62 -6.54 -4.90
C LEU A 53 -0.36 -5.40 -4.75
N THR A 54 -1.58 -5.57 -5.26
CA THR A 54 -2.65 -4.59 -5.10
C THR A 54 -4.00 -5.24 -4.82
N SER A 55 -4.81 -4.57 -4.01
CA SER A 55 -6.24 -4.86 -3.97
C SER A 55 -6.85 -4.74 -5.37
N PRO A 56 -7.84 -5.56 -5.75
CA PRO A 56 -8.54 -5.45 -7.03
C PRO A 56 -9.41 -4.19 -7.16
N TYR A 57 -9.63 -3.41 -6.10
CA TYR A 57 -10.40 -2.18 -6.14
C TYR A 57 -9.69 -1.11 -6.96
N VAL A 58 -10.42 -0.46 -7.88
CA VAL A 58 -9.89 0.48 -8.89
C VAL A 58 -8.92 1.50 -8.30
N ARG A 59 -9.26 2.16 -7.19
CA ARG A 59 -8.39 3.16 -6.55
C ARG A 59 -7.04 2.62 -6.07
N ALA A 60 -6.98 1.35 -5.68
CA ALA A 60 -5.74 0.70 -5.27
C ALA A 60 -4.90 0.31 -6.50
N VAL A 61 -5.53 -0.25 -7.52
CA VAL A 61 -4.88 -0.56 -8.82
C VAL A 61 -4.26 0.69 -9.41
N GLN A 62 -5.03 1.77 -9.55
CA GLN A 62 -4.54 3.05 -10.08
C GLN A 62 -3.39 3.63 -9.24
N THR A 63 -3.43 3.45 -7.91
CA THR A 63 -2.31 3.86 -7.04
C THR A 63 -1.05 3.07 -7.37
N GLY A 64 -1.15 1.75 -7.52
CA GLY A 64 -0.04 0.87 -7.89
C GLY A 64 0.51 1.18 -9.28
N GLU A 65 -0.35 1.37 -10.27
CA GLU A 65 0.03 1.73 -11.64
C GLU A 65 0.82 3.05 -11.70
N ILE A 66 0.37 4.07 -10.97
CA ILE A 66 1.07 5.36 -10.87
C ILE A 66 2.46 5.17 -10.23
N VAL A 67 2.56 4.34 -9.19
CA VAL A 67 3.85 4.04 -8.56
C VAL A 67 4.76 3.31 -9.54
N CYS A 68 4.25 2.30 -10.25
CA CYS A 68 5.01 1.59 -11.29
C CYS A 68 5.55 2.56 -12.35
N GLU A 69 4.68 3.43 -12.90
CA GLU A 69 5.06 4.41 -13.92
C GLU A 69 6.19 5.33 -13.43
N VAL A 70 6.03 5.94 -12.25
CA VAL A 70 7.02 6.89 -11.70
C VAL A 70 8.34 6.21 -11.35
N MET A 71 8.29 4.96 -10.91
CA MET A 71 9.49 4.19 -10.54
C MET A 71 10.14 3.46 -11.72
N GLY A 72 9.54 3.51 -12.92
CA GLY A 72 10.05 2.81 -14.11
C GLY A 72 9.90 1.29 -14.01
N ILE A 73 8.87 0.81 -13.33
CA ILE A 73 8.54 -0.63 -13.20
C ILE A 73 7.44 -0.95 -14.21
N ASP A 74 7.58 -2.08 -14.92
CA ASP A 74 6.51 -2.55 -15.82
C ASP A 74 5.20 -2.81 -15.04
N PRO A 75 4.08 -2.12 -15.36
CA PRO A 75 2.80 -2.32 -14.68
C PRO A 75 2.28 -3.76 -14.72
N LYS A 76 2.70 -4.58 -15.67
CA LYS A 76 2.36 -6.02 -15.75
C LYS A 76 2.87 -6.82 -14.55
N ARG A 77 3.82 -6.27 -13.79
CA ARG A 77 4.34 -6.86 -12.55
C ARG A 77 3.47 -6.57 -11.33
N LEU A 78 2.44 -5.73 -11.47
CA LEU A 78 1.49 -5.43 -10.42
C LEU A 78 0.41 -6.53 -10.40
N HIS A 79 0.44 -7.40 -9.40
CA HIS A 79 -0.49 -8.51 -9.26
C HIS A 79 -1.63 -8.14 -8.30
N THR A 80 -2.86 -8.43 -8.71
CA THR A 80 -4.03 -8.23 -7.85
C THR A 80 -4.22 -9.41 -6.89
N THR A 81 -4.62 -9.12 -5.66
CA THR A 81 -4.95 -10.13 -4.65
C THR A 81 -6.13 -9.71 -3.79
N ASP A 82 -6.98 -10.68 -3.47
CA ASP A 82 -8.09 -10.51 -2.55
C ASP A 82 -7.63 -10.34 -1.09
N ALA A 83 -6.38 -10.70 -0.77
CA ALA A 83 -5.79 -10.50 0.55
C ALA A 83 -5.59 -9.01 0.93
N LEU A 84 -5.71 -8.10 -0.05
CA LEU A 84 -5.62 -6.65 0.14
C LEU A 84 -6.98 -5.93 0.03
N LYS A 85 -8.11 -6.66 -0.06
CA LYS A 85 -9.45 -6.06 0.02
C LYS A 85 -9.69 -5.42 1.39
N PRO A 86 -10.58 -4.40 1.49
CA PRO A 86 -10.85 -3.70 2.76
C PRO A 86 -11.28 -4.62 3.92
N GLU A 87 -11.98 -5.70 3.62
CA GLU A 87 -12.49 -6.68 4.56
C GLU A 87 -11.55 -7.89 4.81
N ALA A 88 -10.41 -7.94 4.13
CA ALA A 88 -9.51 -9.07 4.23
C ALA A 88 -8.83 -9.14 5.62
N LYS A 89 -8.74 -10.35 6.18
CA LYS A 89 -8.06 -10.58 7.43
C LYS A 89 -6.53 -10.60 7.22
N PRO A 90 -5.73 -10.08 8.18
CA PRO A 90 -4.27 -10.04 8.08
C PRO A 90 -3.62 -11.37 7.72
N GLY A 91 -4.08 -12.48 8.27
CA GLY A 91 -3.52 -13.82 8.02
C GLY A 91 -3.49 -14.22 6.55
N ARG A 92 -4.49 -13.80 5.75
CA ARG A 92 -4.50 -14.10 4.30
C ARG A 92 -3.32 -13.46 3.57
N LEU A 93 -3.00 -12.22 3.92
CA LEU A 93 -1.85 -11.55 3.31
C LEU A 93 -0.53 -12.17 3.79
N VAL A 94 -0.45 -12.63 5.06
CA VAL A 94 0.73 -13.35 5.57
C VAL A 94 0.96 -14.65 4.78
N GLU A 95 -0.09 -15.44 4.58
CA GLU A 95 -0.03 -16.70 3.81
C GLU A 95 0.50 -16.45 2.39
N GLU A 96 -0.09 -15.49 1.69
CA GLU A 96 0.31 -15.15 0.33
C GLU A 96 1.74 -14.62 0.25
N LEU A 97 2.14 -13.72 1.15
CA LEU A 97 3.50 -13.21 1.22
C LEU A 97 4.53 -14.31 1.50
N ASN A 98 4.20 -15.27 2.35
CA ASN A 98 5.07 -16.41 2.65
C ASN A 98 5.34 -17.28 1.41
N GLU A 99 4.38 -17.34 0.49
CA GLU A 99 4.50 -18.15 -0.74
C GLU A 99 5.27 -17.43 -1.86
N ILE A 100 5.06 -16.11 -2.02
CA ILE A 100 5.51 -15.40 -3.22
C ILE A 100 6.63 -14.37 -3.01
N ALA A 101 6.93 -13.98 -1.77
CA ALA A 101 7.89 -12.91 -1.51
C ALA A 101 9.33 -13.38 -1.78
N THR A 102 9.96 -12.79 -2.78
CA THR A 102 11.36 -13.07 -3.20
C THR A 102 12.27 -11.85 -3.03
N GLY A 103 12.06 -11.06 -2.00
CA GLY A 103 12.80 -9.81 -1.75
C GLY A 103 11.85 -8.75 -1.22
N ASP A 104 12.14 -7.48 -1.45
CA ASP A 104 11.30 -6.40 -0.97
C ASP A 104 9.94 -6.36 -1.68
N VAL A 105 8.88 -6.15 -0.92
CA VAL A 105 7.49 -6.16 -1.41
C VAL A 105 6.85 -4.80 -1.20
N ILE A 106 6.01 -4.37 -2.14
CA ILE A 106 5.07 -3.26 -1.94
C ILE A 106 3.63 -3.73 -2.15
N CYS A 107 2.75 -3.38 -1.20
CA CYS A 107 1.33 -3.71 -1.22
C CYS A 107 0.49 -2.43 -1.27
N PHE A 108 -0.50 -2.37 -2.16
CA PHE A 108 -1.44 -1.26 -2.29
C PHE A 108 -2.82 -1.71 -1.80
N GLY A 109 -3.30 -1.09 -0.72
CA GLY A 109 -4.53 -1.52 -0.05
C GLY A 109 -5.31 -0.39 0.60
N HIS A 110 -6.01 -0.72 1.65
CA HIS A 110 -7.01 0.12 2.30
C HIS A 110 -6.75 0.24 3.82
N ALA A 111 -7.25 1.31 4.45
CA ALA A 111 -7.42 1.36 5.89
C ALA A 111 -8.91 1.11 6.23
N PRO A 112 -9.23 0.38 7.33
CA PRO A 112 -8.30 -0.02 8.39
C PRO A 112 -7.49 -1.30 8.13
N GLN A 113 -7.76 -2.07 7.07
CA GLN A 113 -7.14 -3.39 6.80
C GLN A 113 -5.59 -3.38 6.88
N LEU A 114 -4.92 -2.36 6.32
CA LEU A 114 -3.46 -2.25 6.41
C LEU A 114 -2.97 -1.92 7.83
N ASP A 115 -3.74 -1.15 8.59
CA ASP A 115 -3.43 -0.85 10.00
C ASP A 115 -3.58 -2.10 10.87
N ASP A 116 -4.63 -2.91 10.61
CA ASP A 116 -4.84 -4.22 11.24
C ASP A 116 -3.69 -5.18 10.91
N PHE A 117 -3.22 -5.17 9.65
CA PHE A 117 -2.07 -5.96 9.23
C PHE A 117 -0.78 -5.51 9.95
N ILE A 118 -0.53 -4.22 10.09
CA ILE A 118 0.64 -3.69 10.83
C ILE A 118 0.59 -4.18 12.28
N ALA A 119 -0.56 -4.06 12.95
CA ALA A 119 -0.72 -4.55 14.32
C ALA A 119 -0.46 -6.05 14.44
N HIS A 120 -1.00 -6.86 13.50
CA HIS A 120 -0.78 -8.29 13.45
C HIS A 120 0.72 -8.63 13.23
N ALA A 121 1.38 -7.99 12.28
CA ALA A 121 2.77 -8.26 11.93
C ALA A 121 3.75 -7.85 13.03
N THR A 122 3.46 -6.79 13.76
CA THR A 122 4.26 -6.31 14.90
C THR A 122 3.86 -6.95 16.23
N ARG A 123 2.89 -7.87 16.23
CA ARG A 123 2.33 -8.50 17.43
C ARG A 123 1.81 -7.50 18.47
N ALA A 124 1.30 -6.37 18.00
CA ALA A 124 0.69 -5.39 18.87
C ALA A 124 -0.66 -5.88 19.41
N THR A 125 -0.96 -5.54 20.67
CA THR A 125 -2.23 -5.92 21.32
C THR A 125 -3.42 -5.09 20.83
N SER A 126 -3.16 -3.97 20.14
CA SER A 126 -4.15 -3.06 19.57
C SER A 126 -3.59 -2.36 18.34
N VAL A 127 -4.48 -1.77 17.53
CA VAL A 127 -4.06 -0.94 16.40
C VAL A 127 -3.65 0.45 16.90
N TYR A 128 -2.39 0.82 16.68
CA TYR A 128 -1.81 2.11 17.08
C TYR A 128 -1.40 2.97 15.89
N THR A 129 -1.63 2.49 14.67
CA THR A 129 -1.31 3.22 13.44
C THR A 129 -2.57 3.76 12.78
N GLU A 130 -2.41 4.82 12.01
CA GLU A 130 -3.44 5.36 11.13
C GLU A 130 -2.79 5.73 9.79
N LEU A 131 -2.81 4.80 8.85
CA LEU A 131 -2.23 5.01 7.54
C LEU A 131 -3.11 5.96 6.71
N LYS A 132 -2.66 7.17 6.49
CA LYS A 132 -3.38 8.20 5.71
C LYS A 132 -3.35 7.88 4.20
N LYS A 133 -4.33 8.40 3.42
CA LYS A 133 -4.41 8.23 1.95
C LYS A 133 -3.07 8.58 1.29
N ALA A 134 -2.57 7.68 0.44
CA ALA A 134 -1.24 7.73 -0.18
C ALA A 134 -0.06 7.80 0.82
N GLY A 135 -0.30 7.48 2.10
CA GLY A 135 0.77 7.25 3.08
C GLY A 135 1.34 5.85 2.93
N VAL A 136 2.55 5.66 3.43
CA VAL A 136 3.27 4.38 3.35
C VAL A 136 3.86 4.03 4.71
N ALA A 137 3.68 2.78 5.12
CA ALA A 137 4.42 2.17 6.22
C ALA A 137 5.47 1.21 5.65
N CYS A 138 6.64 1.18 6.25
CA CYS A 138 7.69 0.21 5.96
C CYS A 138 7.89 -0.69 7.17
N LEU A 139 7.77 -1.98 6.96
CA LEU A 139 8.06 -3.01 7.95
C LEU A 139 9.37 -3.71 7.60
N ASP A 140 10.16 -4.00 8.60
CA ASP A 140 11.26 -4.94 8.49
C ASP A 140 10.77 -6.32 8.91
N VAL A 141 10.60 -7.21 7.93
CA VAL A 141 10.04 -8.54 8.14
C VAL A 141 11.16 -9.52 8.42
N GLU A 142 11.08 -10.16 9.59
CA GLU A 142 12.04 -11.16 10.06
C GLU A 142 11.58 -12.59 9.70
N GLY A 143 10.27 -12.83 9.62
CA GLY A 143 9.71 -14.13 9.25
C GLY A 143 8.19 -14.07 9.07
N PHE A 144 7.65 -15.08 8.38
CA PHE A 144 6.22 -15.24 8.12
C PHE A 144 5.55 -16.34 8.93
N SER A 145 6.33 -17.29 9.46
CA SER A 145 5.79 -18.45 10.19
C SER A 145 6.56 -18.69 11.51
N PRO A 146 6.16 -18.07 12.61
CA PRO A 146 5.09 -17.10 12.77
C PRO A 146 5.46 -15.72 12.20
N MET A 147 4.44 -14.94 11.77
CA MET A 147 4.68 -13.58 11.29
C MET A 147 5.30 -12.73 12.38
N HIS A 148 6.43 -12.10 12.05
CA HIS A 148 7.14 -11.16 12.92
C HIS A 148 7.80 -10.08 12.09
N ALA A 149 7.50 -8.82 12.44
CA ALA A 149 8.07 -7.65 11.80
C ALA A 149 8.21 -6.49 12.78
N THR A 150 9.14 -5.58 12.47
CA THR A 150 9.29 -4.30 13.16
C THR A 150 8.80 -3.18 12.26
N LEU A 151 7.97 -2.27 12.78
CA LEU A 151 7.62 -1.04 12.07
C LEU A 151 8.86 -0.15 11.99
N TYR A 152 9.42 -0.02 10.80
CA TYR A 152 10.65 0.75 10.57
C TYR A 152 10.36 2.25 10.42
N TRP A 153 9.33 2.62 9.63
CA TRP A 153 8.81 3.97 9.53
C TRP A 153 7.38 3.98 8.98
N LEU A 154 6.66 5.07 9.27
CA LEU A 154 5.36 5.38 8.69
C LEU A 154 5.37 6.84 8.24
N LEU A 155 5.20 7.09 6.94
CA LEU A 155 5.26 8.41 6.35
C LEU A 155 3.92 8.79 5.72
N THR A 156 3.49 10.02 6.00
CA THR A 156 2.29 10.56 5.35
C THR A 156 2.59 11.02 3.93
N SER A 157 1.56 11.12 3.11
CA SER A 157 1.65 11.71 1.76
C SER A 157 2.32 13.09 1.74
N LYS A 158 2.09 13.90 2.79
CA LYS A 158 2.70 15.23 2.91
C LYS A 158 4.21 15.16 3.05
N VAL A 159 4.71 14.22 3.85
CA VAL A 159 6.16 14.01 4.04
C VAL A 159 6.78 13.45 2.78
N LEU A 160 6.22 12.36 2.23
CA LEU A 160 6.75 11.72 1.02
C LEU A 160 6.92 12.70 -0.14
N ARG A 161 5.93 13.57 -0.38
CA ARG A 161 5.98 14.57 -1.45
C ARG A 161 7.04 15.66 -1.24
N ARG A 162 7.59 15.80 -0.03
CA ARG A 162 8.68 16.75 0.26
C ARG A 162 10.07 16.15 0.09
N LEU A 163 10.17 14.83 -0.01
CA LEU A 163 11.43 14.13 -0.24
C LEU A 163 11.86 14.14 -1.72
N GLU A 164 11.01 14.66 -2.59
CA GLU A 164 11.22 14.73 -4.04
C GLU A 164 12.31 15.73 -4.45
N ASN A 165 12.63 16.67 -3.57
CA ASN A 165 13.55 17.79 -3.83
C ASN A 165 15.02 17.43 -3.57
#